data_bbe17c55ba94ffe88ef16ad6b7865601
#
_entry.id   bbe17c55ba94ffe88ef16ad6b7865601
#
_cell.length_a   1.000
_cell.length_b   1.000
_cell.length_c   1.000
_cell.angle_alpha   90.00
_cell.angle_beta   90.00
_cell.angle_gamma   90.00
#
_symmetry.space_group_name_H-M   'P 1'
#
loop_
_entity.id
_entity.type
_entity.pdbx_description
1 polymer ?
#
loop_
_entity_poly.entity_id
_entity_poly.type
_entity_poly.pdbx_seq_one_letter_code
_entity_poly.pdbx_strand_id
1 'polypeptide(L)'
;GLDPATPVLVLGAGGAARAVVCGLWLHGCRRIFVTTPSDRSHAPLVERFGVTAVPWAERHDVAASLLVNTTPLGMHGKAEDQSPYDFDRAPAPADGGVPVAYDIVYNPLRTLFLREAQARGWATISGLEMFFRQGEAQFRLWTGQDMPQAARLALEHQLGAARA
;
A
#
# COMPACT_ATOMS: atom_id res chain seq x y z
N GLY A 1 7.71 15.36 -1.21
CA GLY A 1 8.00 13.94 -1.34
C GLY A 1 8.01 13.25 0.02
N LEU A 2 8.12 11.94 0.07
CA LEU A 2 8.24 11.18 1.31
C LEU A 2 9.59 11.47 1.98
N ASP A 3 9.59 11.81 3.27
CA ASP A 3 10.82 11.97 4.04
C ASP A 3 11.44 10.57 4.28
N PRO A 4 12.74 10.35 3.98
CA PRO A 4 13.43 9.09 4.27
C PRO A 4 13.38 8.66 5.76
N ALA A 5 13.20 9.58 6.69
CA ALA A 5 13.05 9.31 8.12
C ALA A 5 11.65 8.81 8.50
N THR A 6 10.65 8.89 7.60
CA THR A 6 9.27 8.48 7.84
C THR A 6 9.20 7.00 8.25
N PRO A 7 8.57 6.66 9.38
CA PRO A 7 8.31 5.28 9.74
C PRO A 7 7.17 4.71 8.88
N VAL A 8 7.46 3.60 8.20
CA VAL A 8 6.54 2.95 7.27
C VAL A 8 6.20 1.55 7.77
N LEU A 9 4.90 1.23 7.86
CA LEU A 9 4.44 -0.13 8.11
C LEU A 9 3.82 -0.72 6.83
N VAL A 10 4.37 -1.83 6.37
CA VAL A 10 3.87 -2.59 5.21
C VAL A 10 3.14 -3.82 5.69
N LEU A 11 1.86 -3.92 5.36
CA LEU A 11 1.00 -5.07 5.65
C LEU A 11 1.07 -6.05 4.48
N GLY A 12 1.65 -7.23 4.71
CA GLY A 12 1.91 -8.24 3.69
C GLY A 12 3.40 -8.41 3.38
N ALA A 13 3.76 -9.57 2.79
CA ALA A 13 5.13 -9.90 2.39
C ALA A 13 5.20 -10.60 1.02
N GLY A 14 4.16 -10.44 0.19
CA GLY A 14 4.07 -10.97 -1.16
C GLY A 14 4.90 -10.21 -2.19
N GLY A 15 4.65 -10.46 -3.48
CA GLY A 15 5.33 -9.78 -4.58
C GLY A 15 5.19 -8.27 -4.55
N ALA A 16 3.98 -7.76 -4.27
CA ALA A 16 3.72 -6.33 -4.16
C ALA A 16 4.45 -5.69 -2.96
N ALA A 17 4.47 -6.36 -1.79
CA ALA A 17 5.25 -5.89 -0.64
C ALA A 17 6.73 -5.75 -0.97
N ARG A 18 7.30 -6.73 -1.71
CA ARG A 18 8.71 -6.68 -2.15
C ARG A 18 8.99 -5.47 -3.02
N ALA A 19 8.10 -5.15 -3.96
CA ALA A 19 8.23 -3.97 -4.82
C ALA A 19 8.13 -2.67 -4.02
N VAL A 20 7.17 -2.56 -3.11
CA VAL A 20 7.00 -1.40 -2.22
C VAL A 20 8.23 -1.20 -1.33
N VAL A 21 8.68 -2.25 -0.65
CA VAL A 21 9.88 -2.19 0.23
C VAL A 21 11.11 -1.81 -0.57
N CYS A 22 11.32 -2.41 -1.75
CA CYS A 22 12.43 -2.06 -2.63
C CYS A 22 12.39 -0.57 -3.03
N GLY A 23 11.22 -0.06 -3.44
CA GLY A 23 11.05 1.34 -3.81
C GLY A 23 11.34 2.29 -2.63
N LEU A 24 10.82 2.00 -1.45
CA LEU A 24 11.09 2.77 -0.23
C LEU A 24 12.57 2.75 0.13
N TRP A 25 13.20 1.60 0.07
CA TRP A 25 14.63 1.42 0.36
C TRP A 25 15.51 2.20 -0.64
N LEU A 26 15.20 2.16 -1.93
CA LEU A 26 15.88 2.95 -2.96
C LEU A 26 15.67 4.45 -2.77
N HIS A 27 14.52 4.87 -2.26
CA HIS A 27 14.24 6.27 -1.91
C HIS A 27 15.00 6.74 -0.67
N GLY A 28 15.67 5.85 0.05
CA GLY A 28 16.44 6.17 1.27
C GLY A 28 15.73 5.86 2.58
N CYS A 29 14.46 5.40 2.56
CA CYS A 29 13.76 5.02 3.77
C CYS A 29 14.46 3.83 4.44
N ARG A 30 14.62 3.91 5.78
CA ARG A 30 15.28 2.85 6.57
C ARG A 30 14.42 2.39 7.75
N ARG A 31 13.42 3.16 8.13
CA ARG A 31 12.47 2.79 9.20
C ARG A 31 11.26 2.07 8.58
N ILE A 32 11.53 0.89 7.99
CA ILE A 32 10.50 0.08 7.33
C ILE A 32 10.19 -1.13 8.20
N PHE A 33 8.94 -1.25 8.61
CA PHE A 33 8.39 -2.36 9.35
C PHE A 33 7.54 -3.21 8.41
N VAL A 34 7.61 -4.54 8.53
CA VAL A 34 6.83 -5.46 7.71
C VAL A 34 6.14 -6.47 8.61
N THR A 35 4.86 -6.69 8.38
CA THR A 35 4.06 -7.67 9.11
C THR A 35 3.21 -8.51 8.14
N THR A 36 2.94 -9.75 8.51
CA THR A 36 2.13 -10.68 7.72
C THR A 36 1.46 -11.70 8.62
N PRO A 37 0.21 -12.15 8.31
CA PRO A 37 -0.50 -13.10 9.16
C PRO A 37 0.24 -14.42 9.42
N SER A 38 1.14 -14.82 8.52
CA SER A 38 1.93 -16.06 8.69
C SER A 38 3.15 -15.90 9.59
N ASP A 39 3.57 -14.68 9.89
CA ASP A 39 4.82 -14.32 10.63
C ASP A 39 6.10 -15.04 10.11
N ARG A 40 6.09 -15.49 8.85
CA ARG A 40 7.19 -16.25 8.23
C ARG A 40 7.64 -15.68 6.89
N SER A 41 6.70 -15.12 6.12
CA SER A 41 6.96 -14.72 4.73
C SER A 41 7.83 -13.47 4.59
N HIS A 42 8.11 -12.76 5.68
CA HIS A 42 8.91 -11.52 5.68
C HIS A 42 10.44 -11.77 5.73
N ALA A 43 10.90 -12.99 6.05
CA ALA A 43 12.33 -13.29 6.20
C ALA A 43 13.20 -12.82 5.01
N PRO A 44 12.83 -13.03 3.73
CA PRO A 44 13.62 -12.54 2.60
C PRO A 44 13.70 -11.00 2.53
N LEU A 45 12.71 -10.28 3.06
CA LEU A 45 12.72 -8.82 3.10
C LEU A 45 13.66 -8.32 4.20
N VAL A 46 13.66 -8.97 5.36
CA VAL A 46 14.59 -8.69 6.46
C VAL A 46 16.03 -8.90 6.00
N GLU A 47 16.31 -10.05 5.39
CA GLU A 47 17.65 -10.41 4.94
C GLU A 47 18.18 -9.46 3.86
N ARG A 48 17.34 -9.08 2.90
CA ARG A 48 17.77 -8.28 1.74
C ARG A 48 17.81 -6.79 2.00
N PHE A 49 16.85 -6.25 2.76
CA PHE A 49 16.65 -4.80 2.92
C PHE A 49 16.85 -4.30 4.35
N GLY A 50 17.09 -5.18 5.32
CA GLY A 50 17.25 -4.81 6.72
C GLY A 50 15.98 -4.23 7.34
N VAL A 51 14.79 -4.61 6.85
CA VAL A 51 13.52 -4.16 7.41
C VAL A 51 13.25 -4.84 8.75
N THR A 52 12.45 -4.22 9.60
CA THR A 52 12.05 -4.79 10.88
C THR A 52 10.80 -5.64 10.71
N ALA A 53 10.89 -6.94 11.02
CA ALA A 53 9.72 -7.81 11.09
C ALA A 53 8.95 -7.52 12.38
N VAL A 54 7.62 -7.39 12.26
CA VAL A 54 6.70 -7.18 13.38
C VAL A 54 5.70 -8.33 13.40
N PRO A 55 5.47 -9.00 14.55
CA PRO A 55 4.41 -9.98 14.67
C PRO A 55 3.05 -9.41 14.25
N TRP A 56 2.22 -10.21 13.58
CA TRP A 56 0.92 -9.74 13.10
C TRP A 56 0.03 -9.18 14.23
N ALA A 57 0.10 -9.78 15.40
CA ALA A 57 -0.66 -9.33 16.58
C ALA A 57 -0.22 -7.94 17.09
N GLU A 58 1.05 -7.56 16.87
CA GLU A 58 1.68 -6.33 17.34
C GLU A 58 1.69 -5.20 16.28
N ARG A 59 1.07 -5.42 15.12
CA ARG A 59 1.08 -4.42 14.03
C ARG A 59 0.50 -3.06 14.41
N HIS A 60 -0.36 -3.03 15.42
CA HIS A 60 -0.95 -1.81 15.95
C HIS A 60 -0.06 -1.07 16.96
N ASP A 61 1.09 -1.64 17.34
CA ASP A 61 2.02 -1.00 18.26
C ASP A 61 3.07 -0.15 17.52
N VAL A 62 3.06 -0.21 16.17
CA VAL A 62 3.95 0.55 15.32
C VAL A 62 3.37 1.94 15.06
N ALA A 63 4.01 3.00 15.59
CA ALA A 63 3.65 4.39 15.33
C ALA A 63 4.11 4.81 13.92
N ALA A 64 3.45 4.26 12.90
CA ALA A 64 3.75 4.54 11.50
C ALA A 64 3.09 5.83 11.02
N SER A 65 3.83 6.61 10.24
CA SER A 65 3.29 7.78 9.52
C SER A 65 2.84 7.43 8.09
N LEU A 66 3.30 6.29 7.56
CA LEU A 66 2.80 5.69 6.33
C LEU A 66 2.46 4.22 6.57
N LEU A 67 1.21 3.86 6.31
CA LEU A 67 0.71 2.49 6.38
C LEU A 67 0.34 2.02 4.98
N VAL A 68 0.95 0.91 4.51
CA VAL A 68 0.74 0.39 3.15
C VAL A 68 0.09 -0.98 3.21
N ASN A 69 -1.14 -1.10 2.69
CA ASN A 69 -1.76 -2.40 2.49
C ASN A 69 -1.26 -3.02 1.18
N THR A 70 -0.57 -4.15 1.27
CA THR A 70 -0.16 -4.98 0.14
C THR A 70 -0.79 -6.37 0.19
N THR A 71 -1.78 -6.57 1.06
CA THR A 71 -2.58 -7.79 1.14
C THR A 71 -3.73 -7.75 0.13
N PRO A 72 -4.35 -8.89 -0.18
CA PRO A 72 -5.56 -8.91 -1.01
C PRO A 72 -6.85 -8.55 -0.24
N LEU A 73 -6.77 -8.21 1.06
CA LEU A 73 -7.94 -7.79 1.84
C LEU A 73 -8.48 -6.46 1.33
N GLY A 74 -9.79 -6.38 1.17
CA GLY A 74 -10.48 -5.25 0.55
C GLY A 74 -10.66 -5.38 -0.98
N MET A 75 -10.09 -6.40 -1.63
CA MET A 75 -10.19 -6.62 -3.08
C MET A 75 -11.57 -7.17 -3.47
N HIS A 76 -12.16 -6.60 -4.52
CA HIS A 76 -13.43 -7.07 -5.07
C HIS A 76 -13.42 -8.57 -5.41
N GLY A 77 -14.50 -9.25 -5.02
CA GLY A 77 -14.69 -10.67 -5.27
C GLY A 77 -13.85 -11.61 -4.39
N LYS A 78 -13.10 -11.10 -3.41
CA LYS A 78 -12.31 -11.92 -2.47
C LYS A 78 -12.61 -11.61 -1.02
N ALA A 79 -12.30 -10.43 -0.55
CA ALA A 79 -12.37 -10.03 0.86
C ALA A 79 -12.71 -8.54 0.94
N GLU A 80 -13.72 -8.11 0.20
CA GLU A 80 -14.07 -6.71 -0.03
C GLU A 80 -14.53 -5.99 1.24
N ASP A 81 -15.11 -6.74 2.16
CA ASP A 81 -15.60 -6.31 3.47
C ASP A 81 -14.57 -6.48 4.61
N GLN A 82 -13.30 -6.75 4.28
CA GLN A 82 -12.23 -6.95 5.25
C GLN A 82 -11.15 -5.87 5.15
N SER A 83 -10.63 -5.49 6.31
CA SER A 83 -9.49 -4.59 6.45
C SER A 83 -8.34 -5.33 7.17
N PRO A 84 -7.08 -5.18 6.75
CA PRO A 84 -5.95 -5.80 7.44
C PRO A 84 -5.54 -5.05 8.72
N TYR A 85 -6.14 -3.89 9.00
CA TYR A 85 -5.76 -3.00 10.07
C TYR A 85 -6.98 -2.41 10.78
N ASP A 86 -6.92 -2.32 12.08
CA ASP A 86 -7.93 -1.69 12.93
C ASP A 86 -7.42 -0.28 13.29
N PHE A 87 -8.01 0.73 12.67
CA PHE A 87 -7.62 2.14 12.87
C PHE A 87 -8.02 2.71 14.23
N ASP A 88 -8.90 2.04 14.99
CA ASP A 88 -9.22 2.42 16.37
C ASP A 88 -8.06 2.14 17.33
N ARG A 89 -7.19 1.23 16.96
CA ARG A 89 -6.00 0.84 17.69
C ARG A 89 -4.73 1.52 17.20
N ALA A 90 -4.82 2.37 16.16
CA ALA A 90 -3.65 3.02 15.61
C ALA A 90 -3.02 3.99 16.63
N PRO A 91 -1.72 3.89 16.93
CA PRO A 91 -1.04 4.88 17.74
C PRO A 91 -0.93 6.21 16.98
N ALA A 92 -0.68 7.30 17.71
CA ALA A 92 -0.33 8.56 17.07
C ALA A 92 0.94 8.41 16.22
N PRO A 93 1.02 9.05 15.04
CA PRO A 93 2.19 8.97 14.17
C PRO A 93 3.42 9.52 14.89
N ALA A 94 4.58 8.86 14.70
CA ALA A 94 5.81 9.19 15.41
C ALA A 94 6.35 10.60 15.13
N ASP A 95 6.00 11.19 13.97
CA ASP A 95 6.39 12.53 13.55
C ASP A 95 5.35 13.62 13.89
N GLY A 96 4.22 13.24 14.50
CA GLY A 96 3.14 14.15 14.87
C GLY A 96 2.38 14.75 13.69
N GLY A 97 2.66 14.30 12.48
CA GLY A 97 1.97 14.73 11.25
C GLY A 97 0.62 14.05 11.02
N VAL A 98 0.01 14.32 9.87
CA VAL A 98 -1.16 13.56 9.41
C VAL A 98 -0.68 12.27 8.79
N PRO A 99 -1.04 11.10 9.35
CA PRO A 99 -0.60 9.83 8.81
C PRO A 99 -1.30 9.52 7.48
N VAL A 100 -0.65 8.68 6.67
CA VAL A 100 -1.11 8.30 5.34
C VAL A 100 -1.40 6.80 5.29
N ALA A 101 -2.59 6.43 4.82
CA ALA A 101 -2.95 5.06 4.47
C ALA A 101 -2.91 4.89 2.94
N TYR A 102 -2.05 4.01 2.46
CA TYR A 102 -1.94 3.66 1.06
C TYR A 102 -2.40 2.23 0.83
N ASP A 103 -3.38 2.04 -0.03
CA ASP A 103 -3.84 0.72 -0.44
C ASP A 103 -3.42 0.43 -1.88
N ILE A 104 -2.70 -0.66 -2.13
CA ILE A 104 -2.38 -1.07 -3.50
C ILE A 104 -3.57 -1.71 -4.23
N VAL A 105 -4.63 -2.07 -3.51
CA VAL A 105 -5.88 -2.50 -4.13
C VAL A 105 -6.48 -1.33 -4.91
N TYR A 106 -6.81 -1.57 -6.18
CA TYR A 106 -7.40 -0.58 -7.07
C TYR A 106 -8.86 -0.87 -7.47
N ASN A 107 -9.37 -2.03 -7.08
CA ASN A 107 -10.78 -2.39 -7.28
C ASN A 107 -11.31 -3.13 -6.03
N PRO A 108 -12.22 -2.50 -5.26
CA PRO A 108 -12.76 -1.14 -5.42
C PRO A 108 -11.71 -0.06 -5.14
N LEU A 109 -11.93 1.17 -5.62
CA LEU A 109 -11.01 2.29 -5.36
C LEU A 109 -11.09 2.81 -3.93
N ARG A 110 -12.21 2.56 -3.23
CA ARG A 110 -12.43 2.91 -1.83
C ARG A 110 -12.67 1.64 -1.03
N THR A 111 -11.60 0.93 -0.74
CA THR A 111 -11.61 -0.26 0.10
C THR A 111 -12.08 0.06 1.52
N LEU A 112 -12.47 -0.96 2.29
CA LEU A 112 -12.80 -0.78 3.71
C LEU A 112 -11.62 -0.15 4.46
N PHE A 113 -10.40 -0.61 4.20
CA PHE A 113 -9.16 -0.06 4.76
C PHE A 113 -9.04 1.46 4.56
N LEU A 114 -9.26 1.98 3.34
CA LEU A 114 -9.19 3.41 3.07
C LEU A 114 -10.36 4.20 3.69
N ARG A 115 -11.57 3.62 3.73
CA ARG A 115 -12.72 4.26 4.37
C ARG A 115 -12.51 4.43 5.88
N GLU A 116 -12.03 3.38 6.55
CA GLU A 116 -11.73 3.41 7.98
C GLU A 116 -10.61 4.39 8.30
N ALA A 117 -9.52 4.39 7.51
CA ALA A 117 -8.45 5.37 7.65
C ALA A 117 -8.96 6.81 7.54
N GLN A 118 -9.76 7.11 6.51
CA GLN A 118 -10.32 8.44 6.30
C GLN A 118 -11.23 8.87 7.45
N ALA A 119 -12.04 7.96 7.98
CA ALA A 119 -12.91 8.23 9.13
C ALA A 119 -12.12 8.59 10.41
N ARG A 120 -10.85 8.21 10.50
CA ARG A 120 -9.91 8.52 11.59
C ARG A 120 -8.98 9.70 11.27
N GLY A 121 -9.26 10.45 10.20
CA GLY A 121 -8.49 11.64 9.84
C GLY A 121 -7.16 11.37 9.13
N TRP A 122 -6.92 10.13 8.68
CA TRP A 122 -5.75 9.80 7.86
C TRP A 122 -5.93 10.31 6.43
N ALA A 123 -4.86 10.80 5.82
CA ALA A 123 -4.81 10.98 4.37
C ALA A 123 -4.81 9.61 3.69
N THR A 124 -5.41 9.49 2.49
CA THR A 124 -5.57 8.20 1.82
C THR A 124 -5.05 8.25 0.38
N ILE A 125 -4.39 7.17 -0.04
CA ILE A 125 -3.92 6.96 -1.42
C ILE A 125 -4.48 5.62 -1.89
N SER A 126 -5.21 5.61 -3.01
CA SER A 126 -5.70 4.38 -3.64
C SER A 126 -4.65 3.77 -4.59
N GLY A 127 -4.80 2.49 -4.89
CA GLY A 127 -3.91 1.76 -5.79
C GLY A 127 -4.02 2.15 -7.27
N LEU A 128 -4.94 3.05 -7.63
CA LEU A 128 -5.21 3.40 -9.03
C LEU A 128 -3.98 3.97 -9.75
N GLU A 129 -3.29 4.93 -9.11
CA GLU A 129 -2.12 5.55 -9.73
C GLU A 129 -0.97 4.53 -9.91
N MET A 130 -0.77 3.66 -8.94
CA MET A 130 0.20 2.55 -9.08
C MET A 130 -0.19 1.63 -10.24
N PHE A 131 -1.47 1.29 -10.35
CA PHE A 131 -1.98 0.46 -11.45
C PHE A 131 -1.68 1.09 -12.83
N PHE A 132 -1.92 2.39 -12.98
CA PHE A 132 -1.58 3.09 -14.22
C PHE A 132 -0.08 3.14 -14.48
N ARG A 133 0.72 3.53 -13.49
CA ARG A 133 2.18 3.64 -13.64
C ARG A 133 2.83 2.31 -14.04
N GLN A 134 2.41 1.21 -13.44
CA GLN A 134 2.91 -0.11 -13.85
C GLN A 134 2.46 -0.48 -15.26
N GLY A 135 1.20 -0.18 -15.64
CA GLY A 135 0.67 -0.42 -16.97
C GLY A 135 1.41 0.38 -18.05
N GLU A 136 1.66 1.66 -17.80
CA GLU A 136 2.45 2.54 -18.68
C GLU A 136 3.88 2.01 -18.87
N ALA A 137 4.53 1.59 -17.79
CA ALA A 137 5.87 1.02 -17.84
C ALA A 137 5.91 -0.30 -18.64
N GLN A 138 4.94 -1.18 -18.44
CA GLN A 138 4.82 -2.43 -19.18
C GLN A 138 4.54 -2.19 -20.66
N PHE A 139 3.61 -1.27 -20.98
CA PHE A 139 3.28 -0.92 -22.36
C PHE A 139 4.51 -0.40 -23.10
N ARG A 140 5.25 0.53 -22.49
CA ARG A 140 6.49 1.05 -23.04
C ARG A 140 7.54 -0.04 -23.25
N LEU A 141 7.70 -0.96 -22.29
CA LEU A 141 8.65 -2.07 -22.38
C LEU A 141 8.33 -3.01 -23.57
N TRP A 142 7.06 -3.27 -23.82
CA TRP A 142 6.62 -4.21 -24.86
C TRP A 142 6.54 -3.59 -26.25
N THR A 143 6.20 -2.31 -26.35
CA THR A 143 5.91 -1.65 -27.63
C THR A 143 6.99 -0.63 -28.03
N GLY A 144 7.83 -0.19 -27.10
CA GLY A 144 8.72 0.93 -27.28
C GLY A 144 8.03 2.31 -27.34
N GLN A 145 6.73 2.36 -27.07
CA GLN A 145 5.88 3.56 -27.18
C GLN A 145 5.25 3.94 -25.84
N ASP A 146 4.88 5.20 -25.71
CA ASP A 146 4.09 5.65 -24.56
C ASP A 146 2.65 5.19 -24.67
N MET A 147 2.01 4.87 -23.53
CA MET A 147 0.60 4.49 -23.50
C MET A 147 -0.26 5.67 -23.94
N PRO A 148 -1.18 5.47 -24.90
CA PRO A 148 -2.09 6.54 -25.32
C PRO A 148 -2.96 7.05 -24.16
N GLN A 149 -3.11 8.36 -24.05
CA GLN A 149 -3.95 8.98 -23.00
C GLN A 149 -5.40 8.45 -23.03
N ALA A 150 -5.92 8.15 -24.23
CA ALA A 150 -7.25 7.58 -24.39
C ALA A 150 -7.42 6.23 -23.66
N ALA A 151 -6.36 5.40 -23.59
CA ALA A 151 -6.40 4.13 -22.87
C ALA A 151 -6.53 4.35 -21.35
N ARG A 152 -5.83 5.35 -20.81
CA ARG A 152 -5.95 5.73 -19.40
C ARG A 152 -7.38 6.20 -19.08
N LEU A 153 -7.93 7.11 -19.89
CA LEU A 153 -9.29 7.63 -19.71
C LEU A 153 -10.36 6.53 -19.80
N ALA A 154 -10.20 5.59 -20.73
CA ALA A 154 -11.12 4.45 -20.87
C ALA A 154 -11.11 3.55 -19.62
N LEU A 155 -9.94 3.27 -19.06
CA LEU A 155 -9.79 2.49 -17.82
C LEU A 155 -10.35 3.23 -16.61
N GLU A 156 -10.09 4.52 -16.47
CA GLU A 156 -10.67 5.35 -15.41
C GLU A 156 -12.19 5.35 -15.45
N HIS A 157 -12.76 5.46 -16.65
CA HIS A 157 -14.20 5.38 -16.85
C HIS A 157 -14.77 4.01 -16.47
N GLN A 158 -14.14 2.91 -16.89
CA GLN A 158 -14.56 1.55 -16.52
C GLN A 158 -14.51 1.30 -15.02
N LEU A 159 -13.39 1.70 -14.35
CA LEU A 159 -13.23 1.57 -12.92
C LEU A 159 -14.17 2.50 -12.13
N GLY A 160 -14.53 3.65 -12.69
CA GLY A 160 -15.52 4.58 -12.14
C GLY A 160 -16.97 4.11 -12.35
N ALA A 161 -17.29 3.50 -13.50
CA ALA A 161 -18.62 2.99 -13.81
C ALA A 161 -18.99 1.71 -13.03
N ALA A 162 -18.00 0.94 -12.60
CA ALA A 162 -18.21 -0.19 -11.67
C ALA A 162 -18.63 0.24 -10.25
N ARG A 163 -18.88 1.55 -10.03
CA ARG A 163 -19.27 2.18 -8.76
C ARG A 163 -20.72 2.65 -8.69
N ALA A 164 -21.43 2.62 -9.79
CA ALA A 164 -22.86 2.93 -9.85
C ALA A 164 -23.69 1.66 -9.71
#